data_e9d1ce4d12344d5c4201a82a724625f2
#
_entry.id   e9d1ce4d12344d5c4201a82a724625f2
#
_cell.length_a   1.000
_cell.length_b   1.000
_cell.length_c   1.000
_cell.angle_alpha   90.00
_cell.angle_beta   90.00
_cell.angle_gamma   90.00
#
_symmetry.space_group_name_H-M   'P 1'
#
loop_
_entity.id
_entity.type
_entity.pdbx_description
1 polymer ?
#
loop_
_entity_poly.entity_id
_entity_poly.type
_entity_poly.pdbx_seq_one_letter_code
_entity_poly.pdbx_strand_id
1 'polypeptide(L)'
;MRLQIVQDALKTKKIKYEYTEEDGCGSLDFMFRGLKFHVWEYCDGIWGAETNIYEAGRSEDIEGDYEEKIAGEILSWPDMINN
;
A
#
# COMPACT_ATOMS: atom_id res chain seq x y z
N MET A 1 -3.34 6.17 13.11
CA MET A 1 -3.83 5.28 12.07
C MET A 1 -2.79 4.27 11.69
N ARG A 2 -3.24 3.14 11.24
CA ARG A 2 -2.32 2.11 10.77
C ARG A 2 -1.77 2.47 9.39
N LEU A 3 -0.68 1.85 9.00
CA LEU A 3 -0.07 2.03 7.67
C LEU A 3 0.25 3.49 7.35
N GLN A 4 0.65 4.24 8.36
CA GLN A 4 0.87 5.67 8.19
C GLN A 4 1.97 5.99 7.18
N ILE A 5 3.04 5.20 7.17
CA ILE A 5 4.15 5.45 6.24
C ILE A 5 3.68 5.23 4.80
N VAL A 6 2.85 4.20 4.58
CA VAL A 6 2.31 3.94 3.26
C VAL A 6 1.32 5.04 2.87
N GLN A 7 0.49 5.48 3.80
CA GLN A 7 -0.45 6.56 3.52
C GLN A 7 0.29 7.83 3.14
N ASP A 8 1.39 8.13 3.85
CA ASP A 8 2.17 9.32 3.54
C ASP A 8 2.79 9.22 2.14
N ALA A 9 3.23 8.03 1.74
CA ALA A 9 3.76 7.84 0.38
C ALA A 9 2.68 8.09 -0.66
N LEU A 10 1.47 7.59 -0.43
CA LEU A 10 0.37 7.81 -1.36
C LEU A 10 0.03 9.29 -1.46
N LYS A 11 0.03 9.99 -0.33
CA LYS A 11 -0.23 11.43 -0.33
C LYS A 11 0.87 12.19 -1.09
N THR A 12 2.11 11.79 -0.90
CA THR A 12 3.23 12.42 -1.59
C THR A 12 3.08 12.27 -3.10
N LYS A 13 2.60 11.12 -3.55
CA LYS A 13 2.42 10.87 -4.97
C LYS A 13 1.06 11.38 -5.46
N LYS A 14 0.27 11.96 -4.57
CA LYS A 14 -1.06 12.49 -4.90
C LYS A 14 -2.00 11.42 -5.44
N ILE A 15 -1.88 10.23 -4.89
CA ILE A 15 -2.74 9.11 -5.24
C ILE A 15 -3.85 9.04 -4.22
N LYS A 16 -5.09 9.08 -4.67
CA LYS A 16 -6.24 8.96 -3.79
C LYS A 16 -6.38 7.51 -3.35
N TYR A 17 -6.78 7.32 -2.11
CA TYR A 17 -6.93 5.99 -1.58
C TYR A 17 -8.06 5.94 -0.55
N GLU A 18 -8.53 4.75 -0.30
CA GLU A 18 -9.50 4.51 0.77
C GLU A 18 -8.81 3.73 1.88
N TYR A 19 -9.02 4.18 3.09
CA TYR A 19 -8.44 3.52 4.26
C TYR A 19 -9.56 2.99 5.13
N THR A 20 -9.45 1.73 5.54
CA THR A 20 -10.34 1.15 6.51
C THR A 20 -9.51 0.44 7.56
N GLU A 21 -10.11 0.20 8.71
CA GLU A 21 -9.41 -0.45 9.80
C GLU A 21 -10.35 -1.43 10.44
N GLU A 22 -9.88 -2.65 10.64
CA GLU A 22 -10.71 -3.69 11.20
C GLU A 22 -9.85 -4.59 12.05
N ASP A 23 -10.28 -4.86 13.28
CA ASP A 23 -9.55 -5.73 14.21
C ASP A 23 -8.10 -5.29 14.39
N GLY A 24 -7.87 -3.99 14.41
CA GLY A 24 -6.54 -3.45 14.62
C GLY A 24 -5.63 -3.48 13.42
N CYS A 25 -6.13 -3.90 12.25
CA CYS A 25 -5.35 -3.95 11.03
C CYS A 25 -5.87 -2.95 10.03
N GLY A 26 -4.98 -2.28 9.33
CA GLY A 26 -5.37 -1.28 8.33
C GLY A 26 -5.42 -1.88 6.94
N SER A 27 -6.26 -1.29 6.11
CA SER A 27 -6.38 -1.69 4.71
C SER A 27 -6.41 -0.47 3.83
N LEU A 28 -5.66 -0.50 2.77
CA LEU A 28 -5.61 0.57 1.79
C LEU A 28 -5.99 0.01 0.43
N ASP A 29 -6.87 0.73 -0.27
CA ASP A 29 -7.27 0.37 -1.61
C ASP A 29 -7.18 1.62 -2.47
N PHE A 30 -6.53 1.51 -3.62
CA PHE A 30 -6.32 2.68 -4.46
C PHE A 30 -6.11 2.25 -5.91
N MET A 31 -6.18 3.23 -6.80
CA MET A 31 -5.94 2.99 -8.22
C MET A 31 -4.78 3.86 -8.66
N PHE A 32 -3.97 3.32 -9.55
CA PHE A 32 -2.86 4.05 -10.14
C PHE A 32 -2.75 3.59 -11.59
N ARG A 33 -2.88 4.55 -12.49
CA ARG A 33 -2.80 4.29 -13.94
C ARG A 33 -3.80 3.23 -14.37
N GLY A 34 -4.99 3.31 -13.81
CA GLY A 34 -6.08 2.42 -14.21
C GLY A 34 -6.03 1.03 -13.58
N LEU A 35 -5.03 0.76 -12.76
CA LEU A 35 -4.92 -0.54 -12.10
C LEU A 35 -5.30 -0.41 -10.63
N LYS A 36 -5.94 -1.43 -10.10
CA LYS A 36 -6.33 -1.45 -8.71
C LYS A 36 -5.24 -2.10 -7.87
N PHE A 37 -4.90 -1.43 -6.80
CA PHE A 37 -3.88 -1.92 -5.88
C PHE A 37 -4.43 -1.96 -4.47
N HIS A 38 -3.87 -2.81 -3.64
CA HIS A 38 -4.26 -2.88 -2.25
C HIS A 38 -3.04 -3.12 -1.36
N VAL A 39 -3.17 -2.70 -0.11
CA VAL A 39 -2.22 -3.02 0.94
C VAL A 39 -3.08 -3.38 2.14
N TRP A 40 -3.15 -4.65 2.46
CA TRP A 40 -4.00 -5.16 3.54
C TRP A 40 -3.13 -5.74 4.64
N GLU A 41 -3.10 -5.02 5.76
CA GLU A 41 -2.30 -5.42 6.91
C GLU A 41 -2.92 -6.63 7.60
N TYR A 42 -2.09 -7.51 8.12
CA TYR A 42 -2.56 -8.63 8.89
C TYR A 42 -1.63 -8.90 10.07
N CYS A 43 -2.14 -9.57 11.07
CA CYS A 43 -1.32 -10.05 12.15
C CYS A 43 -1.79 -11.46 12.52
N ASP A 44 -1.06 -12.45 12.04
CA ASP A 44 -1.41 -13.84 12.26
C ASP A 44 -0.21 -14.46 12.94
N GLY A 45 0.08 -13.99 14.15
CA GLY A 45 1.28 -14.36 14.86
C GLY A 45 2.47 -13.48 14.49
N ILE A 46 2.45 -12.91 13.31
CA ILE A 46 3.51 -12.03 12.85
C ILE A 46 2.84 -10.96 12.00
N TRP A 47 3.30 -9.73 12.12
CA TRP A 47 2.74 -8.62 11.38
C TRP A 47 3.27 -8.58 9.95
N GLY A 48 2.40 -8.29 9.03
CA GLY A 48 2.77 -8.14 7.64
C GLY A 48 1.65 -7.50 6.87
N ALA A 49 1.79 -7.43 5.57
CA ALA A 49 0.77 -6.90 4.69
C ALA A 49 0.71 -7.70 3.40
N GLU A 50 -0.50 -7.94 2.94
CA GLU A 50 -0.72 -8.55 1.63
C GLU A 50 -0.88 -7.42 0.63
N THR A 51 -0.17 -7.46 -0.46
CA THR A 51 -0.23 -6.38 -1.44
C THR A 51 0.08 -6.90 -2.84
N ASN A 52 -0.47 -6.22 -3.83
CA ASN A 52 -0.21 -6.56 -5.23
C ASN A 52 0.55 -5.44 -5.94
N ILE A 53 1.27 -4.60 -5.17
CA ILE A 53 1.91 -3.45 -5.81
C ILE A 53 3.19 -3.80 -6.57
N TYR A 54 3.79 -4.94 -6.27
CA TYR A 54 5.07 -5.27 -6.92
C TYR A 54 4.88 -5.93 -8.27
N GLU A 55 3.82 -6.69 -8.42
CA GLU A 55 3.62 -7.41 -9.66
C GLU A 55 2.13 -7.44 -9.98
N ALA A 56 1.74 -6.83 -11.06
CA ALA A 56 0.33 -6.72 -11.42
C ALA A 56 -0.32 -8.10 -11.48
N GLY A 57 -1.49 -8.18 -10.86
CA GLY A 57 -2.25 -9.43 -10.87
C GLY A 57 -1.79 -10.45 -9.87
N ARG A 58 -0.80 -10.15 -9.06
CA ARG A 58 -0.32 -11.09 -8.05
C ARG A 58 -0.20 -10.43 -6.70
N SER A 59 -0.81 -11.06 -5.71
CA SER A 59 -0.65 -10.61 -4.33
C SER A 59 0.46 -11.40 -3.66
N GLU A 60 1.18 -10.74 -2.79
CA GLU A 60 2.22 -11.41 -2.02
C GLU A 60 2.23 -10.83 -0.62
N ASP A 61 2.79 -11.58 0.30
CA ASP A 61 2.85 -11.18 1.69
C ASP A 61 4.22 -10.60 1.98
N ILE A 62 4.24 -9.40 2.55
CA ILE A 62 5.47 -8.72 2.93
C ILE A 62 5.52 -8.64 4.43
N GLU A 63 6.60 -9.10 5.04
CA GLU A 63 6.79 -9.07 6.48
C GLU A 63 7.99 -8.20 6.83
N GLY A 64 8.28 -8.09 8.10
CA GLY A 64 9.40 -7.27 8.54
C GLY A 64 9.08 -5.80 8.40
N ASP A 65 9.93 -5.06 7.73
CA ASP A 65 9.73 -3.63 7.53
C ASP A 65 8.76 -3.37 6.39
N TYR A 66 7.61 -4.00 6.43
CA TYR A 66 6.70 -3.98 5.29
C TYR A 66 6.23 -2.57 4.94
N GLU A 67 6.00 -1.70 5.93
CA GLU A 67 5.54 -0.34 5.61
C GLU A 67 6.59 0.42 4.82
N GLU A 68 7.85 0.34 5.23
CA GLU A 68 8.92 1.03 4.53
C GLU A 68 9.14 0.44 3.14
N LYS A 69 9.07 -0.88 3.03
CA LYS A 69 9.26 -1.52 1.73
C LYS A 69 8.16 -1.13 0.76
N ILE A 70 6.92 -1.17 1.22
CA ILE A 70 5.78 -0.84 0.36
C ILE A 70 5.80 0.64 0.00
N ALA A 71 6.06 1.50 0.98
CA ALA A 71 6.14 2.93 0.72
C ALA A 71 7.26 3.25 -0.28
N GLY A 72 8.40 2.57 -0.15
CA GLY A 72 9.50 2.77 -1.08
C GLY A 72 9.13 2.43 -2.50
N GLU A 73 8.37 1.35 -2.68
CA GLU A 73 7.90 0.98 -4.00
C GLU A 73 6.97 2.05 -4.58
N ILE A 74 6.01 2.50 -3.79
CA ILE A 74 5.06 3.53 -4.24
C ILE A 74 5.79 4.81 -4.60
N LEU A 75 6.75 5.22 -3.78
CA LEU A 75 7.50 6.44 -4.04
C LEU A 75 8.37 6.34 -5.29
N SER A 76 8.69 5.14 -5.72
CA SER A 76 9.50 4.94 -6.91
C SER A 76 8.67 5.02 -8.19
N TRP A 77 7.35 5.00 -8.10
CA TRP A 77 6.50 5.07 -9.27
C TRP A 77 6.61 6.44 -9.93
N PRO A 78 6.45 6.52 -11.25
CA PRO A 78 6.46 7.85 -11.89
C PRO A 78 5.26 8.65 -11.43
N ASP A 79 5.42 9.97 -11.40
CA ASP A 79 4.32 10.82 -11.00
C ASP A 79 3.19 10.76 -12.01
N MET A 80 1.98 10.90 -11.50
CA MET A 80 0.81 10.92 -12.36
C MET A 80 0.67 12.29 -12.97
N ILE A 81 1.54 12.61 -13.80
CA ILE A 81 1.46 13.87 -14.39
C ILE A 81 0.91 13.81 -15.64
N ASN A 82 0.22 14.71 -15.98
CA ASN A 82 -0.30 14.71 -17.11
C ASN A 82 0.11 15.77 -17.70
N ASN A 83 0.75 15.92 -18.11
CA ASN A 83 1.17 16.93 -18.74
C ASN A 83 0.68 17.17 -19.96
#